data_e13ae58a5d0b03eee1ca2bdcd3df1d63
#
_entry.id   e13ae58a5d0b03eee1ca2bdcd3df1d63
#
_cell.length_a   1.000
_cell.length_b   1.000
_cell.length_c   1.000
_cell.angle_alpha   90.00
_cell.angle_beta   90.00
_cell.angle_gamma   90.00
#
_symmetry.space_group_name_H-M   'P 1'
#
loop_
_entity.id
_entity.type
_entity.pdbx_description
1 polymer ?
#
loop_
_entity_poly.entity_id
_entity_poly.type
_entity_poly.pdbx_seq_one_letter_code
_entity_poly.pdbx_strand_id
1 'polypeptide(L)'
;NVSKRTILRDIDELEDQGVKVYARHGKLGGYQIKDAHAKITLSLTEQQLSALFLTLNESQSNSTLPYQNEIRAIIKQCLNLPQTRLRKLLKKMDYYIKFEDSNHVTLPHLFSDILIYCTERNVMLVDLNENNQIQAENVIFIGLICKNAVWHAVVFEIGRGYTRELSILDIQDISYSFEKTIQTQDISIENYRQFLAPSE
;
A
#
# COMPACT_ATOMS: atom_id res chain seq x y z
N ASN A 1 24.69 -17.33 40.33
CA ASN A 1 24.97 -18.64 39.71
C ASN A 1 23.65 -19.28 39.32
N VAL A 2 23.42 -19.48 38.04
CA VAL A 2 22.24 -20.19 37.50
C VAL A 2 22.67 -21.61 37.10
N SER A 3 21.70 -22.53 37.09
CA SER A 3 21.95 -23.94 36.71
C SER A 3 22.14 -24.06 35.17
N LYS A 4 22.92 -25.09 34.76
CA LYS A 4 23.09 -25.40 33.32
C LYS A 4 21.75 -25.58 32.61
N ARG A 5 20.77 -26.16 33.29
CA ARG A 5 19.42 -26.36 32.74
C ARG A 5 18.69 -25.04 32.50
N THR A 6 18.87 -24.05 33.37
CA THR A 6 18.30 -22.71 33.19
C THR A 6 18.91 -22.01 31.98
N ILE A 7 20.25 -22.08 31.84
CA ILE A 7 20.93 -21.48 30.67
C ILE A 7 20.46 -22.13 29.35
N LEU A 8 20.31 -23.44 29.30
CA LEU A 8 19.82 -24.11 28.09
C LEU A 8 18.41 -23.67 27.73
N ARG A 9 17.51 -23.59 28.71
CA ARG A 9 16.14 -23.09 28.46
C ARG A 9 16.13 -21.65 27.95
N ASP A 10 16.96 -20.80 28.53
CA ASP A 10 17.06 -19.38 28.11
C ASP A 10 17.65 -19.26 26.68
N ILE A 11 18.52 -20.21 26.26
CA ILE A 11 19.03 -20.30 24.89
C ILE A 11 17.93 -20.76 23.94
N ASP A 12 17.17 -21.80 24.28
CA ASP A 12 16.04 -22.28 23.49
C ASP A 12 15.03 -21.15 23.27
N GLU A 13 14.73 -20.36 24.32
CA GLU A 13 13.84 -19.19 24.24
C GLU A 13 14.38 -18.10 23.30
N LEU A 14 15.70 -17.87 23.30
CA LEU A 14 16.35 -16.95 22.35
C LEU A 14 16.29 -17.46 20.91
N GLU A 15 16.47 -18.77 20.69
CA GLU A 15 16.36 -19.38 19.36
C GLU A 15 14.92 -19.29 18.83
N ASP A 16 13.92 -19.51 19.68
CA ASP A 16 12.51 -19.33 19.35
C ASP A 16 12.18 -17.87 18.96
N GLN A 17 12.89 -16.89 19.55
CA GLN A 17 12.81 -15.49 19.16
C GLN A 17 13.60 -15.15 17.89
N GLY A 18 14.26 -16.17 17.26
CA GLY A 18 14.97 -16.03 16.00
C GLY A 18 16.43 -15.57 16.15
N VAL A 19 16.98 -15.61 17.36
CA VAL A 19 18.40 -15.34 17.62
C VAL A 19 19.20 -16.63 17.27
N LYS A 20 20.17 -16.51 16.37
CA LYS A 20 21.07 -17.64 16.05
C LYS A 20 22.16 -17.78 17.09
N VAL A 21 22.09 -18.84 17.91
CA VAL A 21 23.06 -19.16 18.92
C VAL A 21 23.93 -20.32 18.46
N TYR A 22 25.25 -20.21 18.60
CA TYR A 22 26.21 -21.26 18.22
C TYR A 22 26.98 -21.74 19.45
N ALA A 23 26.97 -23.05 19.67
CA ALA A 23 27.77 -23.69 20.71
C ALA A 23 29.23 -23.83 20.24
N ARG A 24 30.19 -23.33 21.00
CA ARG A 24 31.62 -23.55 20.80
C ARG A 24 32.13 -24.55 21.82
N HIS A 25 32.65 -25.70 21.35
CA HIS A 25 33.20 -26.73 22.20
C HIS A 25 34.64 -26.41 22.62
N GLY A 26 35.05 -26.86 23.79
CA GLY A 26 36.41 -26.75 24.28
C GLY A 26 36.54 -26.06 25.63
N LYS A 27 37.81 -25.98 26.15
CA LYS A 27 38.14 -25.45 27.48
C LYS A 27 37.77 -23.95 27.66
N LEU A 28 37.65 -23.23 26.54
CA LEU A 28 37.15 -21.84 26.43
C LEU A 28 35.84 -21.81 25.65
N GLY A 29 35.10 -22.93 25.70
CA GLY A 29 33.82 -23.09 25.03
C GLY A 29 32.71 -22.27 25.71
N GLY A 30 31.58 -22.17 25.03
CA GLY A 30 30.41 -21.43 25.49
C GLY A 30 29.44 -21.21 24.33
N TYR A 31 28.47 -20.39 24.55
CA TYR A 31 27.52 -20.00 23.49
C TYR A 31 27.91 -18.63 22.94
N GLN A 32 27.90 -18.49 21.64
CA GLN A 32 28.15 -17.23 20.94
C GLN A 32 26.93 -16.89 20.08
N ILE A 33 26.48 -15.66 20.20
CA ILE A 33 25.51 -15.08 19.28
C ILE A 33 26.32 -14.55 18.09
N LYS A 34 26.13 -15.19 16.89
CA LYS A 34 26.78 -14.71 15.67
C LYS A 34 25.81 -13.78 14.96
N ASP A 35 26.27 -12.54 14.79
CA ASP A 35 25.53 -11.48 14.11
C ASP A 35 24.09 -11.29 14.63
N ALA A 36 23.97 -10.87 15.87
CA ALA A 36 22.80 -10.15 16.28
C ALA A 36 22.81 -8.79 15.56
N HIS A 37 22.45 -8.75 14.27
CA HIS A 37 21.81 -7.56 13.77
C HIS A 37 20.61 -7.37 14.68
N ALA A 38 20.69 -6.40 15.59
CA ALA A 38 19.64 -6.13 16.56
C ALA A 38 18.32 -5.94 15.79
N LYS A 39 17.49 -6.99 15.75
CA LYS A 39 16.16 -6.87 15.14
C LYS A 39 15.34 -5.96 16.04
N ILE A 40 14.94 -4.82 15.52
CA ILE A 40 14.06 -3.90 16.22
C ILE A 40 12.63 -4.32 15.88
N THR A 41 11.82 -4.60 16.90
CA THR A 41 10.40 -4.88 16.73
C THR A 41 9.62 -3.60 17.01
N LEU A 42 8.78 -3.21 16.05
CA LEU A 42 7.85 -2.10 16.20
C LEU A 42 6.43 -2.63 16.33
N SER A 43 5.70 -2.12 17.33
CA SER A 43 4.27 -2.37 17.47
C SER A 43 3.52 -1.26 16.75
N LEU A 44 2.83 -1.61 15.66
CA LEU A 44 2.11 -0.66 14.81
C LEU A 44 0.62 -0.98 14.80
N THR A 45 -0.22 0.06 14.82
CA THR A 45 -1.63 -0.06 14.48
C THR A 45 -1.79 -0.33 12.97
N GLU A 46 -2.98 -0.77 12.53
CA GLU A 46 -3.28 -0.96 11.10
C GLU A 46 -3.06 0.33 10.30
N GLN A 47 -3.45 1.47 10.83
CA GLN A 47 -3.28 2.78 10.20
C GLN A 47 -1.80 3.18 10.10
N GLN A 48 -1.03 2.97 11.15
CA GLN A 48 0.42 3.25 11.16
C GLN A 48 1.17 2.34 10.18
N LEU A 49 0.80 1.05 10.10
CA LEU A 49 1.38 0.12 9.13
C LEU A 49 1.05 0.54 7.70
N SER A 50 -0.19 0.97 7.43
CA SER A 50 -0.62 1.46 6.12
C SER A 50 0.15 2.72 5.71
N ALA A 51 0.30 3.68 6.62
CA ALA A 51 1.07 4.89 6.38
C ALA A 51 2.54 4.56 6.06
N LEU A 52 3.18 3.70 6.87
CA LEU A 52 4.55 3.26 6.64
C LEU A 52 4.70 2.58 5.26
N PHE A 53 3.77 1.68 4.92
CA PHE A 53 3.79 0.96 3.64
C PHE A 53 3.70 1.90 2.44
N LEU A 54 2.80 2.89 2.48
CA LEU A 54 2.67 3.90 1.42
C LEU A 54 3.91 4.77 1.28
N THR A 55 4.49 5.22 2.40
CA THR A 55 5.74 6.00 2.40
C THR A 55 6.89 5.20 1.80
N LEU A 56 7.01 3.91 2.13
CA LEU A 56 8.05 3.05 1.57
C LEU A 56 7.84 2.81 0.06
N ASN A 57 6.61 2.65 -0.40
CA ASN A 57 6.30 2.50 -1.83
C ASN A 57 6.62 3.78 -2.61
N GLU A 58 6.25 4.95 -2.08
CA GLU A 58 6.62 6.23 -2.67
C GLU A 58 8.14 6.38 -2.78
N SER A 59 8.87 6.03 -1.72
CA SER A 59 10.33 6.15 -1.67
C SER A 59 11.05 5.23 -2.67
N GLN A 60 10.44 4.15 -3.15
CA GLN A 60 11.03 3.30 -4.20
C GLN A 60 11.22 4.06 -5.53
N SER A 61 10.39 5.05 -5.82
CA SER A 61 10.48 5.86 -7.03
C SER A 61 11.63 6.87 -6.97
N ASN A 62 12.16 7.13 -5.77
CA ASN A 62 13.25 8.07 -5.55
C ASN A 62 14.61 7.36 -5.55
N SER A 63 15.27 7.34 -6.72
CA SER A 63 16.57 6.69 -6.89
C SER A 63 17.71 7.34 -6.08
N THR A 64 17.51 8.55 -5.55
CA THR A 64 18.52 9.27 -4.76
C THR A 64 18.54 8.90 -3.29
N LEU A 65 17.50 8.21 -2.80
CA LEU A 65 17.45 7.76 -1.41
C LEU A 65 18.41 6.58 -1.18
N PRO A 66 19.14 6.57 -0.05
CA PRO A 66 19.95 5.43 0.35
C PRO A 66 19.06 4.24 0.77
N TYR A 67 19.66 3.06 0.88
CA TYR A 67 19.01 1.85 1.39
C TYR A 67 17.82 1.32 0.57
N GLN A 68 17.84 1.49 -0.74
CA GLN A 68 16.77 1.04 -1.63
C GLN A 68 16.50 -0.48 -1.56
N ASN A 69 17.54 -1.29 -1.33
CA ASN A 69 17.39 -2.74 -1.18
C ASN A 69 16.67 -3.11 0.12
N GLU A 70 16.96 -2.39 1.20
CA GLU A 70 16.33 -2.53 2.50
C GLU A 70 14.86 -2.12 2.44
N ILE A 71 14.55 -1.03 1.76
CA ILE A 71 13.16 -0.58 1.52
C ILE A 71 12.37 -1.67 0.80
N ARG A 72 12.91 -2.22 -0.31
CA ARG A 72 12.27 -3.32 -1.04
C ARG A 72 12.07 -4.57 -0.18
N ALA A 73 13.04 -4.89 0.68
CA ALA A 73 12.96 -6.03 1.59
C ALA A 73 11.84 -5.83 2.62
N ILE A 74 11.69 -4.62 3.19
CA ILE A 74 10.62 -4.30 4.15
C ILE A 74 9.24 -4.39 3.47
N ILE A 75 9.08 -3.82 2.29
CA ILE A 75 7.83 -3.90 1.52
C ILE A 75 7.44 -5.36 1.27
N LYS A 76 8.40 -6.19 0.84
CA LYS A 76 8.17 -7.63 0.64
C LYS A 76 7.75 -8.34 1.93
N GLN A 77 8.31 -7.97 3.08
CA GLN A 77 7.90 -8.50 4.38
C GLN A 77 6.47 -8.08 4.72
N CYS A 78 6.11 -6.81 4.50
CA CYS A 78 4.74 -6.31 4.70
C CYS A 78 3.71 -7.08 3.86
N LEU A 79 4.01 -7.35 2.59
CA LEU A 79 3.13 -8.11 1.69
C LEU A 79 3.04 -9.61 2.03
N ASN A 80 3.91 -10.12 2.91
CA ASN A 80 3.94 -11.50 3.36
C ASN A 80 3.60 -11.67 4.85
N LEU A 81 2.99 -10.65 5.49
CA LEU A 81 2.55 -10.74 6.88
C LEU A 81 1.65 -11.96 7.13
N PRO A 82 1.79 -12.64 8.29
CA PRO A 82 0.96 -13.78 8.65
C PRO A 82 -0.51 -13.41 8.83
N GLN A 83 -0.80 -12.18 9.31
CA GLN A 83 -2.15 -11.67 9.50
C GLN A 83 -2.85 -11.47 8.15
N THR A 84 -3.77 -12.36 7.82
CA THR A 84 -4.44 -12.39 6.50
C THR A 84 -5.16 -11.08 6.18
N ARG A 85 -5.80 -10.43 7.17
CA ARG A 85 -6.51 -9.17 6.99
C ARG A 85 -5.53 -8.05 6.57
N LEU A 86 -4.46 -7.86 7.33
CA LEU A 86 -3.44 -6.84 7.05
C LEU A 86 -2.76 -7.08 5.71
N ARG A 87 -2.37 -8.33 5.44
CA ARG A 87 -1.78 -8.70 4.15
C ARG A 87 -2.70 -8.37 2.97
N LYS A 88 -4.00 -8.66 3.07
CA LYS A 88 -4.98 -8.32 2.01
C LYS A 88 -5.10 -6.81 1.83
N LEU A 89 -5.13 -6.04 2.92
CA LEU A 89 -5.18 -4.58 2.86
C LEU A 89 -3.96 -4.01 2.13
N LEU A 90 -2.75 -4.42 2.51
CA LEU A 90 -1.53 -3.93 1.89
C LEU A 90 -1.41 -4.34 0.41
N LYS A 91 -1.81 -5.56 0.05
CA LYS A 91 -1.87 -5.99 -1.35
C LYS A 91 -2.87 -5.17 -2.18
N LYS A 92 -3.99 -4.73 -1.60
CA LYS A 92 -4.90 -3.80 -2.28
C LYS A 92 -4.23 -2.44 -2.51
N MET A 93 -3.56 -1.90 -1.50
CA MET A 93 -2.82 -0.65 -1.63
C MET A 93 -1.77 -0.75 -2.73
N ASP A 94 -0.95 -1.80 -2.73
CA ASP A 94 0.07 -2.06 -3.73
C ASP A 94 -0.49 -2.15 -5.16
N TYR A 95 -1.66 -2.76 -5.30
CA TYR A 95 -2.31 -2.94 -6.60
C TYR A 95 -3.02 -1.68 -7.13
N TYR A 96 -3.68 -0.92 -6.25
CA TYR A 96 -4.53 0.22 -6.66
C TYR A 96 -3.87 1.58 -6.55
N ILE A 97 -2.72 1.70 -5.86
CA ILE A 97 -2.03 2.96 -5.64
C ILE A 97 -0.70 2.96 -6.38
N LYS A 98 -0.47 4.00 -7.18
CA LYS A 98 0.79 4.23 -7.90
C LYS A 98 1.27 5.64 -7.65
N PHE A 99 2.53 5.77 -7.29
CA PHE A 99 3.22 7.06 -7.18
C PHE A 99 3.95 7.33 -8.48
N GLU A 100 3.69 8.46 -9.12
CA GLU A 100 4.34 8.85 -10.38
C GLU A 100 5.45 9.91 -10.19
N ASP A 101 5.34 10.73 -9.13
CA ASP A 101 6.36 11.73 -8.76
C ASP A 101 6.47 11.89 -7.25
N SER A 102 7.70 12.12 -6.74
CA SER A 102 8.00 12.17 -5.31
C SER A 102 8.03 13.61 -4.78
N ASN A 103 6.87 14.26 -4.66
CA ASN A 103 6.73 15.49 -3.89
C ASN A 103 5.82 15.25 -2.67
N HIS A 104 5.94 16.09 -1.64
CA HIS A 104 5.12 15.96 -0.43
C HIS A 104 3.63 15.98 -0.76
N VAL A 105 2.94 14.88 -0.45
CA VAL A 105 1.54 14.68 -0.80
C VAL A 105 0.68 14.72 0.44
N THR A 106 -0.34 15.58 0.45
CA THR A 106 -1.40 15.53 1.45
C THR A 106 -2.42 14.47 1.05
N LEU A 107 -2.69 13.52 1.96
CA LEU A 107 -3.67 12.48 1.72
C LEU A 107 -5.09 13.06 1.78
N PRO A 108 -5.89 12.97 0.69
CA PRO A 108 -7.26 13.48 0.69
C PRO A 108 -8.18 12.70 1.65
N HIS A 109 -9.21 13.33 2.18
CA HIS A 109 -10.17 12.70 3.09
C HIS A 109 -10.93 11.53 2.45
N LEU A 110 -11.20 11.57 1.14
CA LEU A 110 -11.89 10.50 0.38
C LEU A 110 -10.98 9.33 -0.03
N PHE A 111 -9.69 9.36 0.30
CA PHE A 111 -8.72 8.36 -0.15
C PHE A 111 -9.12 6.93 0.20
N SER A 112 -9.51 6.70 1.46
CA SER A 112 -9.87 5.36 1.94
C SER A 112 -11.15 4.83 1.29
N ASP A 113 -12.12 5.70 1.08
CA ASP A 113 -13.40 5.33 0.47
C ASP A 113 -13.21 4.99 -1.01
N ILE A 114 -12.45 5.81 -1.74
CA ILE A 114 -12.13 5.55 -3.15
C ILE A 114 -11.37 4.22 -3.30
N LEU A 115 -10.46 3.89 -2.37
CA LEU A 115 -9.75 2.60 -2.41
C LEU A 115 -10.71 1.40 -2.25
N ILE A 116 -11.76 1.55 -1.43
CA ILE A 116 -12.83 0.55 -1.31
C ILE A 116 -13.58 0.43 -2.65
N TYR A 117 -13.99 1.53 -3.23
CA TYR A 117 -14.73 1.55 -4.50
C TYR A 117 -13.92 0.98 -5.68
N CYS A 118 -12.60 1.21 -5.70
CA CYS A 118 -11.70 0.54 -6.66
C CYS A 118 -11.74 -0.99 -6.55
N THR A 119 -11.96 -1.50 -5.33
CA THR A 119 -12.04 -2.96 -5.10
C THR A 119 -13.41 -3.52 -5.48
N GLU A 120 -14.47 -2.79 -5.16
CA GLU A 120 -15.85 -3.23 -5.38
C GLU A 120 -16.23 -3.18 -6.85
N ARG A 121 -15.67 -2.24 -7.62
CA ARG A 121 -15.99 -2.02 -9.03
C ARG A 121 -17.48 -1.76 -9.29
N ASN A 122 -18.18 -1.22 -8.32
CA ASN A 122 -19.56 -0.77 -8.47
C ASN A 122 -19.60 0.56 -9.22
N VAL A 123 -20.75 0.83 -9.85
CA VAL A 123 -21.02 2.16 -10.42
C VAL A 123 -21.30 3.11 -9.28
N MET A 124 -20.54 4.20 -9.24
CA MET A 124 -20.69 5.28 -8.27
C MET A 124 -21.17 6.54 -8.97
N LEU A 125 -22.08 7.26 -8.32
CA LEU A 125 -22.44 8.62 -8.70
C LEU A 125 -21.49 9.57 -7.98
N VAL A 126 -20.76 10.37 -8.74
CA VAL A 126 -19.77 11.30 -8.24
C VAL A 126 -20.17 12.72 -8.58
N ASP A 127 -20.24 13.56 -7.56
CA ASP A 127 -20.47 14.98 -7.71
C ASP A 127 -19.12 15.69 -7.88
N LEU A 128 -18.87 16.23 -9.06
CA LEU A 128 -17.64 16.93 -9.43
C LEU A 128 -17.84 18.43 -9.48
N ASN A 129 -16.94 19.17 -8.90
CA ASN A 129 -16.88 20.63 -9.04
C ASN A 129 -15.99 21.00 -10.22
N GLU A 130 -16.58 21.18 -11.39
CA GLU A 130 -15.89 21.66 -12.58
C GLU A 130 -16.31 23.10 -12.87
N ASN A 131 -15.37 24.02 -12.90
CA ASN A 131 -15.61 25.46 -13.19
C ASN A 131 -16.69 26.12 -12.29
N ASN A 132 -16.71 25.79 -11.00
CA ASN A 132 -17.71 26.22 -10.01
C ASN A 132 -19.14 25.73 -10.32
N GLN A 133 -19.29 24.69 -11.10
CA GLN A 133 -20.56 23.99 -11.33
C GLN A 133 -20.42 22.54 -10.88
N ILE A 134 -21.41 22.07 -10.14
CA ILE A 134 -21.45 20.66 -9.73
C ILE A 134 -22.08 19.87 -10.87
N GLN A 135 -21.34 18.87 -11.36
CA GLN A 135 -21.82 17.92 -12.35
C GLN A 135 -21.80 16.52 -11.73
N ALA A 136 -22.91 15.80 -11.86
CA ALA A 136 -23.04 14.44 -11.38
C ALA A 136 -22.71 13.46 -12.51
N GLU A 137 -21.77 12.55 -12.28
CA GLU A 137 -21.32 11.56 -13.29
C GLU A 137 -21.32 10.14 -12.72
N ASN A 138 -21.72 9.18 -13.55
CA ASN A 138 -21.65 7.76 -13.21
C ASN A 138 -20.30 7.18 -13.63
N VAL A 139 -19.52 6.71 -12.66
CA VAL A 139 -18.17 6.20 -12.89
C VAL A 139 -17.91 4.88 -12.16
N ILE A 140 -16.93 4.12 -12.63
CA ILE A 140 -16.33 3.00 -11.91
C ILE A 140 -14.90 3.38 -11.54
N PHE A 141 -14.55 3.33 -10.26
CA PHE A 141 -13.20 3.60 -9.80
C PHE A 141 -12.26 2.45 -10.18
N ILE A 142 -11.14 2.78 -10.84
CA ILE A 142 -10.11 1.84 -11.31
C ILE A 142 -8.92 1.82 -10.39
N GLY A 143 -8.47 3.00 -9.92
CA GLY A 143 -7.32 3.13 -9.05
C GLY A 143 -7.01 4.57 -8.67
N LEU A 144 -5.90 4.77 -7.99
CA LEU A 144 -5.43 6.07 -7.49
C LEU A 144 -4.02 6.33 -7.99
N ILE A 145 -3.77 7.55 -8.45
CA ILE A 145 -2.46 8.02 -8.91
C ILE A 145 -2.09 9.29 -8.16
N CYS A 146 -0.82 9.42 -7.80
CA CYS A 146 -0.28 10.67 -7.31
C CYS A 146 0.64 11.28 -8.37
N LYS A 147 0.33 12.49 -8.82
CA LYS A 147 1.11 13.27 -9.80
C LYS A 147 1.34 14.68 -9.27
N ASN A 148 2.58 15.17 -9.34
CA ASN A 148 2.93 16.53 -8.91
C ASN A 148 2.35 16.89 -7.53
N ALA A 149 2.42 15.95 -6.57
CA ALA A 149 1.86 16.10 -5.23
C ALA A 149 0.32 16.23 -5.16
N VAL A 150 -0.40 15.85 -6.22
CA VAL A 150 -1.87 15.84 -6.26
C VAL A 150 -2.37 14.42 -6.51
N TRP A 151 -3.32 13.99 -5.69
CA TRP A 151 -3.98 12.71 -5.86
C TRP A 151 -5.09 12.77 -6.90
N HIS A 152 -5.10 11.81 -7.83
CA HIS A 152 -6.13 11.64 -8.84
C HIS A 152 -6.74 10.24 -8.72
N ALA A 153 -8.04 10.16 -8.89
CA ALA A 153 -8.73 8.91 -9.09
C ALA A 153 -8.76 8.60 -10.60
N VAL A 154 -8.35 7.40 -10.98
CA VAL A 154 -8.58 6.87 -12.31
C VAL A 154 -9.97 6.25 -12.31
N VAL A 155 -10.83 6.72 -13.19
CA VAL A 155 -12.20 6.24 -13.31
C VAL A 155 -12.51 5.80 -14.74
N PHE A 156 -13.49 4.92 -14.89
CA PHE A 156 -14.13 4.62 -16.17
C PHE A 156 -15.49 5.31 -16.19
N GLU A 157 -15.73 6.19 -17.15
CA GLU A 157 -16.98 6.90 -17.31
C GLU A 157 -18.01 6.06 -18.07
N ILE A 158 -19.13 5.74 -17.41
CA ILE A 158 -20.18 4.88 -17.99
C ILE A 158 -20.79 5.50 -19.24
N GLY A 159 -21.06 6.81 -19.19
CA GLY A 159 -21.74 7.51 -20.30
C GLY A 159 -20.85 7.72 -21.54
N ARG A 160 -19.54 7.70 -21.38
CA ARG A 160 -18.59 8.03 -22.46
C ARG A 160 -17.77 6.84 -22.92
N GLY A 161 -17.63 5.81 -22.07
CA GLY A 161 -16.97 4.56 -22.45
C GLY A 161 -15.44 4.61 -22.46
N TYR A 162 -14.82 5.56 -21.76
CA TYR A 162 -13.37 5.69 -21.65
C TYR A 162 -12.92 5.97 -20.22
N THR A 163 -11.62 5.82 -19.97
CA THR A 163 -11.02 6.17 -18.68
C THR A 163 -10.64 7.64 -18.62
N ARG A 164 -10.68 8.22 -17.42
CA ARG A 164 -10.27 9.59 -17.11
C ARG A 164 -9.60 9.67 -15.75
N GLU A 165 -8.76 10.66 -15.57
CA GLU A 165 -8.17 11.01 -14.29
C GLU A 165 -8.93 12.20 -13.69
N LEU A 166 -9.46 12.03 -12.49
CA LEU A 166 -10.16 13.06 -11.72
C LEU A 166 -9.29 13.50 -10.56
N SER A 167 -9.06 14.79 -10.40
CA SER A 167 -8.47 15.29 -9.15
C SER A 167 -9.40 14.98 -8.00
N ILE A 168 -8.91 14.33 -6.94
CA ILE A 168 -9.76 14.02 -5.78
C ILE A 168 -10.22 15.32 -5.07
N LEU A 169 -9.50 16.41 -5.23
CA LEU A 169 -9.89 17.71 -4.68
C LEU A 169 -11.14 18.28 -5.33
N ASP A 170 -11.46 17.87 -6.56
CA ASP A 170 -12.66 18.32 -7.28
C ASP A 170 -13.89 17.47 -6.96
N ILE A 171 -13.71 16.33 -6.27
CA ILE A 171 -14.80 15.46 -5.85
C ILE A 171 -15.45 16.03 -4.57
N GLN A 172 -16.74 16.35 -4.65
CA GLN A 172 -17.53 16.87 -3.54
C GLN A 172 -18.20 15.77 -2.75
N ASP A 173 -18.81 14.80 -3.44
CA ASP A 173 -19.50 13.66 -2.82
C ASP A 173 -19.43 12.42 -3.73
N ILE A 174 -19.57 11.24 -3.10
CA ILE A 174 -19.61 9.95 -3.77
C ILE A 174 -20.73 9.12 -3.16
N SER A 175 -21.64 8.62 -3.99
CA SER A 175 -22.73 7.74 -3.59
C SER A 175 -22.86 6.54 -4.53
N TYR A 176 -23.56 5.48 -4.09
CA TYR A 176 -23.85 4.34 -4.97
C TYR A 176 -24.86 4.74 -6.06
N SER A 177 -24.53 4.40 -7.29
CA SER A 177 -25.45 4.63 -8.42
C SER A 177 -26.45 3.49 -8.58
N PHE A 178 -27.61 3.80 -9.18
CA PHE A 178 -28.59 2.79 -9.62
C PHE A 178 -28.30 2.22 -11.02
N GLU A 179 -27.23 2.71 -11.67
CA GLU A 179 -26.81 2.22 -12.98
C GLU A 179 -26.24 0.79 -12.89
N LYS A 180 -26.44 0.04 -13.97
CA LYS A 180 -25.90 -1.34 -14.04
C LYS A 180 -24.40 -1.33 -14.11
N THR A 181 -23.77 -2.18 -13.32
CA THR A 181 -22.33 -2.42 -13.36
C THR A 181 -21.92 -2.97 -14.73
N ILE A 182 -20.86 -2.38 -15.30
CA ILE A 182 -20.20 -2.83 -16.52
C ILE A 182 -18.94 -3.59 -16.12
N GLN A 183 -18.56 -4.61 -16.88
CA GLN A 183 -17.31 -5.34 -16.63
C GLN A 183 -16.11 -4.48 -17.03
N THR A 184 -15.24 -4.18 -16.06
CA THR A 184 -14.02 -3.40 -16.24
C THR A 184 -12.80 -4.13 -15.66
N GLN A 185 -12.86 -5.48 -15.52
CA GLN A 185 -11.78 -6.27 -14.93
C GLN A 185 -10.51 -6.31 -15.78
N ASP A 186 -10.62 -6.04 -17.06
CA ASP A 186 -9.53 -5.89 -18.01
C ASP A 186 -8.82 -4.53 -17.91
N ILE A 187 -9.44 -3.55 -17.23
CA ILE A 187 -8.86 -2.22 -16.99
C ILE A 187 -8.23 -2.18 -15.60
N SER A 188 -6.96 -1.83 -15.55
CA SER A 188 -6.17 -1.70 -14.32
C SER A 188 -5.43 -0.37 -14.29
N ILE A 189 -4.81 -0.05 -13.16
CA ILE A 189 -3.95 1.12 -13.01
C ILE A 189 -2.69 1.05 -13.92
N GLU A 190 -2.34 -0.15 -14.38
CA GLU A 190 -1.20 -0.35 -15.27
C GLU A 190 -1.52 -0.04 -16.74
N ASN A 191 -2.77 -0.29 -17.17
CA ASN A 191 -3.16 -0.20 -18.58
C ASN A 191 -4.24 0.83 -18.89
N TYR A 192 -4.81 1.55 -17.90
CA TYR A 192 -5.92 2.50 -18.10
C TYR A 192 -5.66 3.54 -19.20
N ARG A 193 -4.38 3.89 -19.44
CA ARG A 193 -4.02 4.88 -20.49
C ARG A 193 -4.35 4.42 -21.90
N GLN A 194 -4.53 3.11 -22.11
CA GLN A 194 -4.96 2.55 -23.39
C GLN A 194 -6.46 2.79 -23.67
N PHE A 195 -7.20 3.16 -22.63
CA PHE A 195 -8.64 3.39 -22.65
C PHE A 195 -8.99 4.88 -22.46
N LEU A 196 -8.05 5.79 -22.53
CA LEU A 196 -8.30 7.23 -22.49
C LEU A 196 -9.10 7.65 -23.73
N ALA A 197 -9.84 8.78 -23.60
CA ALA A 197 -10.49 9.40 -24.76
C ALA A 197 -9.48 9.61 -25.90
N PRO A 198 -9.87 9.41 -27.17
CA PRO A 198 -9.04 9.79 -28.31
C PRO A 198 -8.66 11.26 -28.20
N SER A 199 -7.36 11.58 -28.39
CA SER A 199 -6.91 12.97 -28.48
C SER A 199 -7.59 13.60 -29.70
N GLU A 200 -8.29 14.71 -29.51
CA GLU A 200 -8.79 15.55 -30.61
C GLU A 200 -7.64 16.15 -31.42
#